data_11f2f18b50a201302b8cfe51c6075318
#
_entry.id   11f2f18b50a201302b8cfe51c6075318
#
_cell.length_a   1.000
_cell.length_b   1.000
_cell.length_c   1.000
_cell.angle_alpha   90.00
_cell.angle_beta   90.00
_cell.angle_gamma   90.00
#
_symmetry.space_group_name_H-M   'P 1'
#
loop_
_entity.id
_entity.type
_entity.pdbx_description
1 polymer ?
#
loop_
_entity_poly.entity_id
_entity_poly.type
_entity_poly.pdbx_seq_one_letter_code
_entity_poly.pdbx_strand_id
1 'polypeptide(L)'
;MAARNQLRILVDDPDDPRSREVPLDFPREWIEFTDPADPEHLIRADLTWLLSRWTCVFGQACHGIIAGRAADGCCSHGAFFTDADDEKRVRAAVKLLTPQTWQHYRRGFKNYTEVDSVDGETPARRTATQSEEGPCVFLNDANFAGGGGCALHAQALRDGVHPLEYKPDVCWQLPVRRDQDWVKRPDDTKVLVSTLGEFDRRGWGAGGHDLDWWCTSSPEAHVGTEPMYLSYSPELTALIGKAAYAKLAEMCVERERRGLVAMHPATAGADPVLTTGPQEGGREPASPKAAAAGRRPAPQRSRGANL
;
A
#
# COMPACT_ATOMS: atom_id res chain seq x y z
N MET A 1 -30.91 -0.02 14.68
CA MET A 1 -29.85 0.78 14.06
C MET A 1 -30.21 0.95 12.60
N ALA A 2 -30.51 2.16 12.17
CA ALA A 2 -31.05 2.42 10.83
C ALA A 2 -29.84 2.52 9.87
N ALA A 3 -29.76 1.59 8.92
CA ALA A 3 -28.86 1.68 7.81
C ALA A 3 -29.09 3.02 7.08
N ARG A 4 -28.07 3.89 7.07
CA ARG A 4 -28.03 5.05 6.21
C ARG A 4 -27.77 4.59 4.77
N ASN A 5 -28.77 3.96 4.16
CA ASN A 5 -28.83 3.81 2.71
C ASN A 5 -29.28 5.18 2.13
N GLN A 6 -28.40 6.16 2.21
CA GLN A 6 -28.51 7.30 1.31
C GLN A 6 -27.76 6.91 0.06
N LEU A 7 -28.49 6.55 -1.01
CA LEU A 7 -28.01 6.73 -2.37
C LEU A 7 -27.53 8.19 -2.46
N ARG A 8 -26.24 8.42 -2.25
CA ARG A 8 -25.62 9.68 -2.61
C ARG A 8 -25.70 9.72 -4.14
N ILE A 9 -26.64 10.46 -4.67
CA ILE A 9 -26.61 10.91 -6.05
C ILE A 9 -25.27 11.63 -6.15
N LEU A 10 -24.34 11.08 -6.96
CA LEU A 10 -23.11 11.76 -7.35
C LEU A 10 -23.58 13.02 -8.09
N VAL A 11 -23.73 14.12 -7.38
CA VAL A 11 -23.81 15.43 -7.99
C VAL A 11 -22.40 15.66 -8.51
N ASP A 12 -22.26 16.07 -9.79
CA ASP A 12 -21.01 16.54 -10.37
C ASP A 12 -20.56 17.80 -9.60
N ASP A 13 -20.05 17.60 -8.39
CA ASP A 13 -19.39 18.62 -7.62
C ASP A 13 -17.91 18.60 -8.01
N PRO A 14 -17.43 19.60 -8.76
CA PRO A 14 -16.03 19.64 -9.18
C PRO A 14 -15.06 19.72 -7.98
N ASP A 15 -15.55 20.10 -6.80
CA ASP A 15 -14.77 20.15 -5.57
C ASP A 15 -14.81 18.83 -4.79
N ASP A 16 -15.66 17.85 -5.15
CA ASP A 16 -15.63 16.51 -4.57
C ASP A 16 -14.43 15.73 -5.16
N PRO A 17 -13.44 15.34 -4.35
CA PRO A 17 -12.25 14.63 -4.85
C PRO A 17 -12.59 13.32 -5.55
N ARG A 18 -13.73 12.70 -5.24
CA ARG A 18 -14.20 11.48 -5.92
C ARG A 18 -14.68 11.75 -7.34
N SER A 19 -15.08 12.97 -7.66
CA SER A 19 -15.50 13.33 -9.03
C SER A 19 -14.35 13.22 -10.03
N ARG A 20 -13.10 13.23 -9.55
CA ARG A 20 -11.88 13.13 -10.36
C ARG A 20 -11.29 11.72 -10.40
N GLU A 21 -11.80 10.80 -9.56
CA GLU A 21 -11.33 9.42 -9.59
C GLU A 21 -11.78 8.73 -10.88
N VAL A 22 -10.88 7.93 -11.44
CA VAL A 22 -11.20 7.16 -12.64
C VAL A 22 -12.13 5.99 -12.32
N PRO A 23 -13.00 5.58 -13.27
CA PRO A 23 -13.81 4.38 -13.13
C PRO A 23 -12.94 3.16 -12.83
N LEU A 24 -13.46 2.21 -12.03
CA LEU A 24 -12.72 0.99 -11.66
C LEU A 24 -12.59 0.00 -12.84
N ASP A 25 -13.50 0.09 -13.79
CA ASP A 25 -13.58 -0.83 -14.93
C ASP A 25 -12.98 -0.18 -16.17
N PHE A 26 -11.73 -0.55 -16.48
CA PHE A 26 -11.03 -0.18 -17.71
C PHE A 26 -10.13 -1.36 -18.14
N PRO A 27 -9.75 -1.42 -19.44
CA PRO A 27 -8.89 -2.46 -19.96
C PRO A 27 -7.53 -2.50 -19.25
N ARG A 28 -7.11 -3.69 -18.83
CA ARG A 28 -5.82 -3.92 -18.17
C ARG A 28 -5.00 -4.92 -18.96
N GLU A 29 -3.70 -4.70 -18.98
CA GLU A 29 -2.74 -5.61 -19.58
C GLU A 29 -2.06 -6.43 -18.48
N TRP A 30 -2.04 -7.75 -18.66
CA TRP A 30 -1.47 -8.69 -17.70
C TRP A 30 -0.31 -9.47 -18.32
N ILE A 31 0.68 -9.79 -17.50
CA ILE A 31 1.74 -10.75 -17.83
C ILE A 31 1.74 -11.90 -16.82
N GLU A 32 2.26 -13.04 -17.27
CA GLU A 32 2.52 -14.18 -16.41
C GLU A 32 3.93 -14.72 -16.66
N PHE A 33 4.61 -15.13 -15.60
CA PHE A 33 5.90 -15.78 -15.67
C PHE A 33 6.14 -16.67 -14.45
N THR A 34 6.98 -17.71 -14.62
CA THR A 34 7.43 -18.53 -13.50
C THR A 34 8.51 -17.79 -12.72
N ASP A 35 8.42 -17.84 -11.38
CA ASP A 35 9.46 -17.31 -10.51
C ASP A 35 10.79 -18.00 -10.80
N PRO A 36 11.86 -17.26 -11.14
CA PRO A 36 13.16 -17.86 -11.39
C PRO A 36 13.77 -18.61 -10.20
N ALA A 37 13.31 -18.31 -8.98
CA ALA A 37 13.76 -18.98 -7.76
C ALA A 37 12.90 -20.18 -7.35
N ASP A 38 11.67 -20.30 -7.88
CA ASP A 38 10.73 -21.37 -7.52
C ASP A 38 9.89 -21.79 -8.75
N PRO A 39 10.14 -22.95 -9.35
CA PRO A 39 9.41 -23.43 -10.53
C PRO A 39 7.93 -23.79 -10.24
N GLU A 40 7.55 -23.91 -8.98
CA GLU A 40 6.17 -24.16 -8.55
C GLU A 40 5.42 -22.85 -8.21
N HIS A 41 6.04 -21.69 -8.47
CA HIS A 41 5.45 -20.38 -8.24
C HIS A 41 5.30 -19.60 -9.56
N LEU A 42 4.06 -19.22 -9.87
CA LEU A 42 3.70 -18.40 -11.03
C LEU A 42 3.36 -16.99 -10.54
N ILE A 43 3.93 -15.99 -11.16
CA ILE A 43 3.61 -14.57 -10.93
C ILE A 43 2.73 -14.10 -12.08
N ARG A 44 1.58 -13.53 -11.74
CA ARG A 44 0.68 -12.81 -12.64
C ARG A 44 0.64 -11.35 -12.23
N ALA A 45 0.95 -10.42 -13.14
CA ALA A 45 1.09 -9.02 -12.79
C ALA A 45 0.34 -8.09 -13.75
N ASP A 46 -0.34 -7.09 -13.19
CA ASP A 46 -1.05 -6.03 -13.90
C ASP A 46 -0.05 -4.98 -14.40
N LEU A 47 0.32 -5.04 -15.67
CA LEU A 47 1.24 -4.07 -16.28
C LEU A 47 0.65 -2.67 -16.35
N THR A 48 -0.66 -2.52 -16.55
CA THR A 48 -1.32 -1.22 -16.57
C THR A 48 -1.11 -0.48 -15.25
N TRP A 49 -1.19 -1.21 -14.13
CA TRP A 49 -0.92 -0.68 -12.81
C TRP A 49 0.58 -0.41 -12.58
N LEU A 50 1.43 -1.40 -12.85
CA LEU A 50 2.87 -1.32 -12.59
C LEU A 50 3.60 -0.28 -13.44
N LEU A 51 3.08 0.03 -14.62
CA LEU A 51 3.61 1.08 -15.50
C LEU A 51 2.93 2.45 -15.30
N SER A 52 1.98 2.54 -14.38
CA SER A 52 1.37 3.81 -13.99
C SER A 52 2.39 4.74 -13.31
N ARG A 53 2.05 6.04 -13.25
CA ARG A 53 2.85 7.05 -12.54
C ARG A 53 2.39 7.25 -11.10
N TRP A 54 1.73 6.24 -10.54
CA TRP A 54 1.33 6.30 -9.15
C TRP A 54 2.54 6.44 -8.22
N THR A 55 2.40 7.30 -7.21
CA THR A 55 3.37 7.47 -6.12
C THR A 55 2.64 7.75 -4.81
N CYS A 56 3.25 7.37 -3.69
CA CYS A 56 2.70 7.72 -2.38
C CYS A 56 2.84 9.23 -2.15
N VAL A 57 1.71 9.92 -2.11
CA VAL A 57 1.63 11.39 -1.90
C VAL A 57 1.51 11.76 -0.42
N PHE A 58 1.97 10.88 0.48
CA PHE A 58 2.04 11.15 1.91
C PHE A 58 2.83 12.45 2.19
N GLY A 59 2.24 13.32 3.03
CA GLY A 59 2.84 14.62 3.37
C GLY A 59 2.69 15.70 2.28
N GLN A 60 2.05 15.40 1.14
CA GLN A 60 1.85 16.34 0.02
C GLN A 60 0.36 16.50 -0.32
N ALA A 61 -0.22 15.53 -1.02
CA ALA A 61 -1.60 15.58 -1.50
C ALA A 61 -2.48 14.43 -0.96
N CYS A 62 -2.01 13.68 0.03
CA CYS A 62 -2.80 12.60 0.64
C CYS A 62 -3.96 13.20 1.44
N HIS A 63 -5.19 12.94 1.01
CA HIS A 63 -6.38 13.48 1.67
C HIS A 63 -6.55 12.93 3.09
N GLY A 64 -6.11 11.72 3.38
CA GLY A 64 -6.19 11.12 4.72
C GLY A 64 -5.38 11.85 5.80
N ILE A 65 -4.58 12.87 5.43
CA ILE A 65 -3.85 13.72 6.39
C ILE A 65 -4.27 15.20 6.33
N ILE A 66 -5.36 15.52 5.62
CA ILE A 66 -5.93 16.87 5.59
C ILE A 66 -6.82 17.08 6.81
N ALA A 67 -6.69 18.24 7.47
CA ALA A 67 -7.52 18.58 8.62
C ALA A 67 -9.02 18.51 8.30
N GLY A 68 -9.78 17.83 9.16
CA GLY A 68 -11.22 17.63 8.98
C GLY A 68 -11.61 16.52 8.02
N ARG A 69 -10.63 15.79 7.42
CA ARG A 69 -10.85 14.73 6.42
C ARG A 69 -10.27 13.38 6.86
N ALA A 70 -10.36 13.08 8.15
CA ALA A 70 -9.82 11.84 8.72
C ALA A 70 -10.50 10.55 8.19
N ALA A 71 -11.68 10.68 7.60
CA ALA A 71 -12.39 9.57 6.94
C ALA A 71 -11.91 9.30 5.51
N ASP A 72 -11.04 10.15 4.96
CA ASP A 72 -10.48 9.94 3.63
C ASP A 72 -9.30 8.95 3.70
N GLY A 73 -9.22 8.07 2.72
CA GLY A 73 -8.04 7.23 2.48
C GLY A 73 -7.80 6.10 3.50
N CYS A 74 -6.65 5.46 3.38
CA CYS A 74 -6.32 4.19 4.03
C CYS A 74 -6.12 4.24 5.56
N CYS A 75 -6.01 5.41 6.17
CA CYS A 75 -5.85 5.57 7.61
C CYS A 75 -7.18 5.78 8.37
N SER A 76 -8.31 5.77 7.66
CA SER A 76 -9.65 5.96 8.27
C SER A 76 -10.06 4.84 9.21
N HIS A 77 -9.43 3.67 9.11
CA HIS A 77 -9.68 2.50 9.94
C HIS A 77 -8.36 1.95 10.52
N GLY A 78 -8.46 1.00 11.44
CA GLY A 78 -7.30 0.22 11.88
C GLY A 78 -6.81 -0.75 10.80
N ALA A 79 -5.57 -1.22 10.96
CA ALA A 79 -4.93 -2.15 10.03
C ALA A 79 -4.82 -3.54 10.66
N PHE A 80 -5.39 -4.56 10.03
CA PHE A 80 -5.23 -5.95 10.47
C PHE A 80 -3.79 -6.42 10.28
N PHE A 81 -3.28 -7.17 11.25
CA PHE A 81 -1.98 -7.81 11.14
C PHE A 81 -2.11 -9.10 10.32
N THR A 82 -1.16 -9.31 9.42
CA THR A 82 -1.14 -10.52 8.58
C THR A 82 -0.71 -11.76 9.37
N ASP A 83 0.21 -11.57 10.32
CA ASP A 83 0.72 -12.63 11.20
C ASP A 83 1.40 -12.07 12.46
N ALA A 84 1.99 -12.96 13.26
CA ALA A 84 2.69 -12.60 14.48
C ALA A 84 4.01 -11.83 14.23
N ASP A 85 4.67 -12.03 13.11
CA ASP A 85 5.91 -11.34 12.77
C ASP A 85 5.63 -9.90 12.32
N ASP A 86 4.53 -9.67 11.60
CA ASP A 86 4.00 -8.34 11.30
C ASP A 86 3.72 -7.56 12.59
N GLU A 87 2.93 -8.12 13.51
CA GLU A 87 2.67 -7.47 14.80
C GLU A 87 3.96 -7.20 15.60
N LYS A 88 4.91 -8.12 15.57
CA LYS A 88 6.20 -7.98 16.27
C LYS A 88 7.05 -6.85 15.68
N ARG A 89 7.05 -6.69 14.35
CA ARG A 89 7.73 -5.59 13.65
C ARG A 89 7.12 -4.25 14.05
N VAL A 90 5.80 -4.12 13.99
CA VAL A 90 5.10 -2.90 14.43
C VAL A 90 5.36 -2.61 15.90
N ARG A 91 5.38 -3.63 16.78
CA ARG A 91 5.71 -3.48 18.21
C ARG A 91 7.12 -2.92 18.41
N ALA A 92 8.08 -3.30 17.58
CA ALA A 92 9.42 -2.72 17.64
C ALA A 92 9.42 -1.24 17.24
N ALA A 93 8.71 -0.89 16.17
CA ALA A 93 8.57 0.48 15.71
C ALA A 93 7.86 1.40 16.72
N VAL A 94 6.82 0.90 17.40
CA VAL A 94 6.09 1.67 18.45
C VAL A 94 7.01 2.14 19.58
N LYS A 95 8.05 1.39 19.91
CA LYS A 95 9.02 1.76 20.95
C LYS A 95 9.90 2.95 20.57
N LEU A 96 9.96 3.28 19.29
CA LEU A 96 10.71 4.42 18.76
C LEU A 96 9.88 5.72 18.77
N LEU A 97 8.56 5.59 18.87
CA LEU A 97 7.66 6.73 18.92
C LEU A 97 7.73 7.45 20.28
N THR A 98 7.49 8.75 20.25
CA THR A 98 7.50 9.63 21.42
C THR A 98 6.25 10.51 21.45
N PRO A 99 5.93 11.18 22.57
CA PRO A 99 4.84 12.16 22.59
C PRO A 99 5.00 13.30 21.58
N GLN A 100 6.22 13.56 21.11
CA GLN A 100 6.53 14.58 20.10
C GLN A 100 6.30 14.10 18.68
N THR A 101 6.33 12.79 18.44
CA THR A 101 6.19 12.19 17.09
C THR A 101 4.87 11.47 16.89
N TRP A 102 4.12 11.21 17.96
CA TRP A 102 2.84 10.52 17.94
C TRP A 102 1.83 11.23 18.84
N GLN A 103 0.82 11.84 18.24
CA GLN A 103 -0.22 12.62 18.94
C GLN A 103 -0.94 11.80 20.02
N HIS A 104 -1.27 10.56 19.71
CA HIS A 104 -2.03 9.67 20.59
C HIS A 104 -1.13 8.80 21.48
N TYR A 105 0.14 9.16 21.69
CA TYR A 105 1.12 8.38 22.45
C TYR A 105 0.64 7.94 23.82
N ARG A 106 0.07 8.85 24.61
CA ARG A 106 -0.36 8.54 25.99
C ARG A 106 -1.41 7.43 26.06
N ARG A 107 -2.33 7.42 25.10
CA ARG A 107 -3.38 6.39 24.97
C ARG A 107 -2.85 5.15 24.28
N GLY A 108 -2.18 5.34 23.15
CA GLY A 108 -1.83 4.26 22.23
C GLY A 108 -0.63 3.44 22.64
N PHE A 109 0.36 3.99 23.37
CA PHE A 109 1.61 3.28 23.66
C PHE A 109 1.41 1.90 24.30
N LYS A 110 0.38 1.73 25.16
CA LYS A 110 0.02 0.44 25.75
C LYS A 110 -1.16 -0.25 25.04
N ASN A 111 -1.96 0.49 24.30
CA ASN A 111 -3.24 0.04 23.75
C ASN A 111 -3.35 0.39 22.26
N TYR A 112 -2.29 0.18 21.47
CA TYR A 112 -2.30 0.45 20.01
C TYR A 112 -2.88 -0.71 19.21
N THR A 113 -3.28 -1.80 19.86
CA THR A 113 -3.91 -2.95 19.21
C THR A 113 -5.24 -3.28 19.85
N GLU A 114 -6.15 -3.78 19.04
CA GLU A 114 -7.47 -4.28 19.46
C GLU A 114 -7.81 -5.57 18.70
N VAL A 115 -8.87 -6.23 19.08
CA VAL A 115 -9.41 -7.39 18.38
C VAL A 115 -10.69 -6.96 17.70
N ASP A 116 -10.79 -7.27 16.42
CA ASP A 116 -11.96 -7.04 15.58
C ASP A 116 -12.11 -8.21 14.61
N SER A 117 -12.95 -8.11 13.59
CA SER A 117 -13.17 -9.14 12.60
C SER A 117 -13.15 -8.55 11.18
N VAL A 118 -12.44 -9.23 10.27
CA VAL A 118 -12.41 -8.84 8.84
C VAL A 118 -13.73 -9.19 8.16
N ASP A 119 -14.34 -10.30 8.55
CA ASP A 119 -15.54 -10.91 7.94
C ASP A 119 -16.80 -10.83 8.83
N GLY A 120 -16.68 -10.22 10.01
CA GLY A 120 -17.74 -10.16 11.02
C GLY A 120 -17.83 -11.40 11.93
N GLU A 121 -17.05 -12.45 11.66
CA GLU A 121 -17.14 -13.74 12.37
C GLU A 121 -15.81 -14.15 13.03
N THR A 122 -14.70 -14.03 12.30
CA THR A 122 -13.39 -14.51 12.77
C THR A 122 -12.61 -13.41 13.48
N PRO A 123 -12.35 -13.54 14.80
CA PRO A 123 -11.56 -12.56 15.53
C PRO A 123 -10.14 -12.44 14.97
N ALA A 124 -9.72 -11.21 14.69
CA ALA A 124 -8.38 -10.89 14.20
C ALA A 124 -7.82 -9.66 14.93
N ARG A 125 -6.50 -9.62 15.07
CA ARG A 125 -5.84 -8.47 15.70
C ARG A 125 -5.56 -7.40 14.67
N ARG A 126 -5.82 -6.14 15.06
CA ARG A 126 -5.52 -4.95 14.24
C ARG A 126 -4.93 -3.84 15.08
N THR A 127 -4.44 -2.80 14.42
CA THR A 127 -4.14 -1.54 15.09
C THR A 127 -5.44 -0.91 15.58
N ALA A 128 -5.41 -0.37 16.80
CA ALA A 128 -6.58 0.26 17.41
C ALA A 128 -7.01 1.53 16.66
N THR A 129 -8.27 1.88 16.81
CA THR A 129 -8.83 3.13 16.32
C THR A 129 -8.90 4.20 17.42
N GLN A 130 -9.03 5.47 17.03
CA GLN A 130 -9.09 6.59 17.96
C GLN A 130 -10.45 6.63 18.71
N SER A 131 -11.48 6.11 18.06
CA SER A 131 -12.85 5.93 18.58
C SER A 131 -13.47 4.74 17.86
N GLU A 132 -14.71 4.34 18.23
CA GLU A 132 -15.39 3.16 17.68
C GLU A 132 -15.49 3.16 16.14
N GLU A 133 -15.64 4.32 15.53
CA GLU A 133 -15.64 4.51 14.06
C GLU A 133 -14.59 5.54 13.63
N GLY A 134 -13.52 5.65 14.39
CA GLY A 134 -12.50 6.66 14.15
C GLY A 134 -11.32 6.16 13.34
N PRO A 135 -10.43 7.07 12.94
CA PRO A 135 -9.22 6.71 12.23
C PRO A 135 -8.25 5.92 13.11
N CYS A 136 -7.26 5.30 12.46
CA CYS A 136 -6.19 4.55 13.11
C CYS A 136 -5.49 5.38 14.20
N VAL A 137 -5.18 4.76 15.33
CA VAL A 137 -4.50 5.42 16.46
C VAL A 137 -3.13 6.01 16.11
N PHE A 138 -2.49 5.52 15.04
CA PHE A 138 -1.21 6.05 14.54
C PHE A 138 -1.39 7.28 13.62
N LEU A 139 -2.62 7.65 13.26
CA LEU A 139 -2.86 8.83 12.45
C LEU A 139 -2.79 10.09 13.33
N ASN A 140 -1.79 10.93 13.09
CA ASN A 140 -1.69 12.28 13.65
C ASN A 140 -2.57 13.23 12.82
N ASP A 141 -3.22 14.19 13.47
CA ASP A 141 -3.95 15.25 12.79
C ASP A 141 -3.00 16.11 11.94
N ALA A 142 -3.51 16.71 10.87
CA ALA A 142 -2.72 17.54 9.96
C ALA A 142 -1.97 18.68 10.64
N ASN A 143 -2.52 19.24 11.73
CA ASN A 143 -1.95 20.36 12.49
C ASN A 143 -1.10 19.90 13.70
N PHE A 144 -0.82 18.61 13.84
CA PHE A 144 0.03 18.14 14.93
C PHE A 144 1.47 18.65 14.77
N ALA A 145 2.04 19.26 15.82
CA ALA A 145 3.37 19.87 15.76
C ALA A 145 4.48 18.88 15.38
N GLY A 146 4.30 17.57 15.67
CA GLY A 146 5.23 16.50 15.30
C GLY A 146 5.08 16.00 13.87
N GLY A 147 4.17 16.58 13.08
CA GLY A 147 3.84 16.22 11.72
C GLY A 147 2.54 15.40 11.60
N GLY A 148 1.70 15.77 10.64
CA GLY A 148 0.46 15.08 10.32
C GLY A 148 0.70 13.73 9.66
N GLY A 149 -0.34 12.87 9.65
CA GLY A 149 -0.33 11.57 9.01
C GLY A 149 0.19 10.44 9.89
N CYS A 150 0.46 9.28 9.28
CA CYS A 150 0.86 8.07 10.00
C CYS A 150 2.17 8.26 10.77
N ALA A 151 2.13 8.16 12.11
CA ALA A 151 3.31 8.29 12.98
C ALA A 151 4.39 7.24 12.68
N LEU A 152 4.01 6.01 12.31
CA LEU A 152 4.96 4.94 11.95
C LEU A 152 5.67 5.29 10.63
N HIS A 153 4.94 5.78 9.63
CA HIS A 153 5.52 6.21 8.35
C HIS A 153 6.49 7.38 8.57
N ALA A 154 6.03 8.42 9.25
CA ALA A 154 6.86 9.60 9.54
C ALA A 154 8.12 9.23 10.37
N GLN A 155 8.01 8.28 11.30
CA GLN A 155 9.18 7.82 12.07
C GLN A 155 10.18 7.07 11.18
N ALA A 156 9.72 6.20 10.27
CA ALA A 156 10.62 5.52 9.33
C ALA A 156 11.42 6.53 8.49
N LEU A 157 10.75 7.58 7.97
CA LEU A 157 11.43 8.64 7.23
C LEU A 157 12.46 9.41 8.08
N ARG A 158 12.15 9.69 9.36
CA ARG A 158 13.11 10.33 10.29
C ARG A 158 14.34 9.47 10.55
N ASP A 159 14.14 8.16 10.65
CA ASP A 159 15.21 7.20 10.91
C ASP A 159 15.99 6.82 9.63
N GLY A 160 15.58 7.36 8.48
CA GLY A 160 16.20 7.07 7.18
C GLY A 160 16.01 5.62 6.70
N VAL A 161 14.96 4.95 7.18
CA VAL A 161 14.59 3.58 6.76
C VAL A 161 13.32 3.60 5.92
N HIS A 162 13.12 2.53 5.15
CA HIS A 162 11.93 2.44 4.33
C HIS A 162 10.67 2.23 5.19
N PRO A 163 9.52 2.86 4.88
CA PRO A 163 8.28 2.71 5.67
C PRO A 163 7.80 1.28 5.86
N LEU A 164 8.11 0.35 4.97
CA LEU A 164 7.79 -1.07 5.11
C LEU A 164 8.39 -1.71 6.37
N GLU A 165 9.49 -1.15 6.91
CA GLU A 165 10.13 -1.65 8.11
C GLU A 165 9.31 -1.36 9.39
N TYR A 166 8.40 -0.38 9.36
CA TYR A 166 7.68 0.07 10.55
C TYR A 166 6.16 -0.06 10.45
N LYS A 167 5.60 -0.02 9.23
CA LYS A 167 4.15 -0.08 9.03
C LYS A 167 3.65 -1.53 9.09
N PRO A 168 2.38 -1.76 9.48
CA PRO A 168 1.71 -3.04 9.25
C PRO A 168 1.76 -3.44 7.77
N ASP A 169 1.77 -4.75 7.50
CA ASP A 169 1.87 -5.28 6.13
C ASP A 169 0.81 -4.71 5.21
N VAL A 170 -0.45 -4.72 5.62
CA VAL A 170 -1.54 -4.16 4.82
C VAL A 170 -1.34 -2.69 4.50
N CYS A 171 -0.67 -1.92 5.39
CA CYS A 171 -0.45 -0.49 5.20
C CYS A 171 0.69 -0.16 4.22
N TRP A 172 1.75 -0.99 4.16
CA TRP A 172 2.81 -0.75 3.20
C TRP A 172 2.55 -1.46 1.87
N GLN A 173 1.76 -2.54 1.87
CA GLN A 173 1.35 -3.22 0.64
C GLN A 173 0.43 -2.36 -0.23
N LEU A 174 -0.41 -1.50 0.39
CA LEU A 174 -1.11 -0.49 -0.39
C LEU A 174 -0.09 0.34 -1.18
N PRO A 175 -0.25 0.48 -2.45
CA PRO A 175 -1.42 0.31 -3.31
C PRO A 175 -1.43 -0.99 -4.13
N VAL A 176 -0.65 -1.97 -3.76
CA VAL A 176 -0.59 -3.27 -4.46
C VAL A 176 -1.41 -4.32 -3.73
N ARG A 177 -2.34 -4.93 -4.42
CA ARG A 177 -3.02 -6.13 -3.97
C ARG A 177 -2.25 -7.36 -4.45
N ARG A 178 -1.93 -8.26 -3.51
CA ARG A 178 -1.42 -9.60 -3.80
C ARG A 178 -2.43 -10.64 -3.37
N ASP A 179 -3.00 -11.35 -4.33
CA ASP A 179 -3.81 -12.54 -4.08
C ASP A 179 -2.97 -13.78 -4.36
N GLN A 180 -3.12 -14.84 -3.57
CA GLN A 180 -2.35 -16.08 -3.71
C GLN A 180 -3.29 -17.29 -3.69
N ASP A 181 -3.24 -18.08 -4.76
CA ASP A 181 -4.07 -19.26 -4.95
C ASP A 181 -3.23 -20.48 -5.35
N TRP A 182 -3.55 -21.65 -4.76
CA TRP A 182 -2.99 -22.91 -5.20
C TRP A 182 -3.85 -23.47 -6.34
N VAL A 183 -3.29 -23.51 -7.54
CA VAL A 183 -3.97 -24.00 -8.73
C VAL A 183 -3.48 -25.43 -9.05
N LYS A 184 -4.41 -26.37 -9.18
CA LYS A 184 -4.12 -27.74 -9.60
C LYS A 184 -3.94 -27.77 -11.12
N ARG A 185 -2.83 -28.37 -11.57
CA ARG A 185 -2.53 -28.60 -12.99
C ARG A 185 -3.16 -29.90 -13.49
N PRO A 186 -3.27 -30.10 -14.82
CA PRO A 186 -3.81 -31.35 -15.41
C PRO A 186 -3.03 -32.63 -15.05
N ASP A 187 -1.75 -32.49 -14.68
CA ASP A 187 -0.86 -33.56 -14.23
C ASP A 187 -0.92 -33.84 -12.73
N ASP A 188 -1.96 -33.34 -12.05
CA ASP A 188 -2.19 -33.40 -10.60
C ASP A 188 -1.18 -32.65 -9.73
N THR A 189 -0.17 -31.99 -10.30
CA THR A 189 0.72 -31.09 -9.56
C THR A 189 -0.01 -29.78 -9.17
N LYS A 190 0.53 -29.07 -8.20
CA LYS A 190 0.01 -27.76 -7.79
C LYS A 190 1.04 -26.68 -8.05
N VAL A 191 0.56 -25.52 -8.42
CA VAL A 191 1.37 -24.30 -8.56
C VAL A 191 0.76 -23.20 -7.71
N LEU A 192 1.61 -22.47 -6.97
CA LEU A 192 1.19 -21.25 -6.31
C LEU A 192 1.11 -20.14 -7.36
N VAL A 193 -0.04 -19.48 -7.47
CA VAL A 193 -0.20 -18.30 -8.32
C VAL A 193 -0.29 -17.07 -7.45
N SER A 194 0.67 -16.15 -7.57
CA SER A 194 0.61 -14.83 -6.96
C SER A 194 0.16 -13.81 -7.99
N THR A 195 -1.02 -13.23 -7.79
CA THR A 195 -1.56 -12.17 -8.65
C THR A 195 -1.28 -10.81 -8.01
N LEU A 196 -0.54 -9.96 -8.71
CA LEU A 196 -0.25 -8.58 -8.31
C LEU A 196 -1.08 -7.62 -9.14
N GLY A 197 -1.93 -6.85 -8.50
CA GLY A 197 -2.77 -5.85 -9.15
C GLY A 197 -2.90 -4.58 -8.34
N GLU A 198 -3.68 -3.65 -8.85
CA GLU A 198 -4.07 -2.45 -8.12
C GLU A 198 -4.94 -2.81 -6.92
N PHE A 199 -4.63 -2.23 -5.77
CA PHE A 199 -5.50 -2.27 -4.61
C PHE A 199 -6.54 -1.15 -4.73
N ASP A 200 -7.54 -1.38 -5.57
CA ASP A 200 -8.65 -0.44 -5.74
C ASP A 200 -9.63 -0.47 -4.55
N ARG A 201 -10.67 0.36 -4.58
CA ARG A 201 -11.68 0.46 -3.51
C ARG A 201 -12.33 -0.88 -3.17
N ARG A 202 -12.52 -1.76 -4.16
CA ARG A 202 -13.12 -3.11 -3.97
C ARG A 202 -12.22 -3.99 -3.09
N GLY A 203 -10.91 -3.80 -3.17
CA GLY A 203 -9.94 -4.50 -2.33
C GLY A 203 -10.06 -4.20 -0.84
N TRP A 204 -10.60 -3.02 -0.49
CA TRP A 204 -10.83 -2.63 0.91
C TRP A 204 -12.02 -3.36 1.55
N GLY A 205 -12.86 -4.01 0.77
CA GLY A 205 -14.09 -4.66 1.23
C GLY A 205 -15.29 -3.71 1.21
N ALA A 206 -16.32 -4.04 2.00
CA ALA A 206 -17.61 -3.35 1.95
C ALA A 206 -17.52 -1.84 2.25
N GLY A 207 -16.59 -1.41 3.10
CA GLY A 207 -16.37 0.01 3.43
C GLY A 207 -15.56 0.80 2.40
N GLY A 208 -14.96 0.15 1.41
CA GLY A 208 -14.10 0.82 0.43
C GLY A 208 -14.82 1.85 -0.44
N HIS A 209 -16.11 1.59 -0.73
CA HIS A 209 -16.95 2.51 -1.50
C HIS A 209 -17.41 3.73 -0.69
N ASP A 210 -17.33 3.65 0.65
CA ASP A 210 -17.72 4.73 1.56
C ASP A 210 -16.58 5.71 1.85
N LEU A 211 -15.34 5.36 1.48
CA LEU A 211 -14.19 6.24 1.62
C LEU A 211 -14.34 7.47 0.70
N ASP A 212 -14.08 8.65 1.23
CA ASP A 212 -14.23 9.91 0.49
C ASP A 212 -13.16 10.10 -0.58
N TRP A 213 -12.01 9.44 -0.47
CA TRP A 213 -10.92 9.51 -1.45
C TRP A 213 -10.11 8.21 -1.48
N TRP A 214 -9.67 7.82 -2.68
CA TRP A 214 -8.82 6.65 -2.84
C TRP A 214 -7.68 6.90 -3.81
N CYS A 215 -6.44 6.81 -3.33
CA CYS A 215 -5.26 7.26 -4.06
C CYS A 215 -4.98 6.49 -5.36
N THR A 216 -5.38 5.21 -5.47
CA THR A 216 -5.03 4.42 -6.65
C THR A 216 -5.83 4.83 -7.88
N SER A 217 -7.07 5.31 -7.69
CA SER A 217 -7.94 5.80 -8.75
C SER A 217 -7.86 7.31 -8.96
N SER A 218 -7.13 8.04 -8.09
CA SER A 218 -7.06 9.51 -8.14
C SER A 218 -5.87 10.01 -8.96
N PRO A 219 -6.08 10.86 -10.00
CA PRO A 219 -5.00 11.46 -10.77
C PRO A 219 -3.98 12.22 -9.93
N GLU A 220 -4.37 12.73 -8.77
CA GLU A 220 -3.52 13.46 -7.82
C GLU A 220 -2.38 12.60 -7.26
N ALA A 221 -2.54 11.28 -7.25
CA ALA A 221 -1.51 10.35 -6.84
C ALA A 221 -0.71 9.76 -8.01
N HIS A 222 -1.08 10.07 -9.27
CA HIS A 222 -0.38 9.58 -10.47
C HIS A 222 0.61 10.61 -11.03
N VAL A 223 1.37 11.22 -10.13
CA VAL A 223 2.34 12.31 -10.40
C VAL A 223 3.79 11.87 -10.27
N GLY A 224 4.05 10.58 -10.18
CA GLY A 224 5.40 10.02 -10.07
C GLY A 224 6.27 10.32 -11.31
N THR A 225 7.55 10.61 -11.08
CA THR A 225 8.53 10.86 -12.15
C THR A 225 8.95 9.60 -12.88
N GLU A 226 8.75 8.44 -12.27
CA GLU A 226 9.06 7.13 -12.81
C GLU A 226 7.87 6.16 -12.66
N PRO A 227 7.84 5.05 -13.42
CA PRO A 227 6.79 4.05 -13.28
C PRO A 227 6.80 3.42 -11.89
N MET A 228 5.61 3.00 -11.44
CA MET A 228 5.40 2.42 -10.13
C MET A 228 6.28 1.19 -9.88
N TYR A 229 6.54 0.34 -10.88
CA TYR A 229 7.39 -0.84 -10.68
C TYR A 229 8.83 -0.48 -10.23
N LEU A 230 9.31 0.75 -10.53
CA LEU A 230 10.60 1.26 -10.05
C LEU A 230 10.46 1.94 -8.68
N SER A 231 9.54 2.89 -8.56
CA SER A 231 9.35 3.66 -7.32
C SER A 231 8.90 2.78 -6.14
N TYR A 232 8.24 1.65 -6.43
CA TYR A 232 7.72 0.69 -5.45
C TYR A 232 8.52 -0.61 -5.39
N SER A 233 9.77 -0.57 -5.85
CA SER A 233 10.65 -1.74 -5.93
C SER A 233 10.93 -2.43 -4.59
N PRO A 234 11.07 -1.75 -3.44
CA PRO A 234 11.25 -2.42 -2.16
C PRO A 234 10.04 -3.26 -1.75
N GLU A 235 8.83 -2.72 -1.91
CA GLU A 235 7.58 -3.41 -1.58
C GLU A 235 7.33 -4.58 -2.51
N LEU A 236 7.50 -4.39 -3.83
CA LEU A 236 7.37 -5.47 -4.80
C LEU A 236 8.38 -6.58 -4.52
N THR A 237 9.61 -6.23 -4.16
CA THR A 237 10.63 -7.21 -3.74
C THR A 237 10.22 -7.97 -2.47
N ALA A 238 9.61 -7.28 -1.51
CA ALA A 238 9.10 -7.91 -0.29
C ALA A 238 7.90 -8.84 -0.58
N LEU A 239 7.06 -8.48 -1.56
CA LEU A 239 5.88 -9.27 -1.95
C LEU A 239 6.20 -10.56 -2.69
N ILE A 240 7.15 -10.54 -3.64
CA ILE A 240 7.40 -11.67 -4.55
C ILE A 240 8.83 -12.19 -4.53
N GLY A 241 9.71 -11.60 -3.72
CA GLY A 241 11.11 -11.96 -3.66
C GLY A 241 11.97 -11.31 -4.75
N LYS A 242 13.28 -11.27 -4.49
CA LYS A 242 14.24 -10.56 -5.34
C LYS A 242 14.35 -11.09 -6.76
N ALA A 243 14.29 -12.41 -6.95
CA ALA A 243 14.45 -13.04 -8.26
C ALA A 243 13.22 -12.76 -9.15
N ALA A 244 12.01 -12.93 -8.59
CA ALA A 244 10.79 -12.64 -9.31
C ALA A 244 10.64 -11.14 -9.62
N TYR A 245 11.00 -10.25 -8.68
CA TYR A 245 10.99 -8.81 -8.94
C TYR A 245 11.98 -8.42 -10.07
N ALA A 246 13.20 -8.97 -10.09
CA ALA A 246 14.17 -8.69 -11.15
C ALA A 246 13.61 -9.10 -12.53
N LYS A 247 12.95 -10.26 -12.61
CA LYS A 247 12.30 -10.72 -13.85
C LYS A 247 11.11 -9.85 -14.24
N LEU A 248 10.29 -9.45 -13.27
CA LEU A 248 9.18 -8.52 -13.48
C LEU A 248 9.68 -7.18 -14.05
N ALA A 249 10.71 -6.60 -13.44
CA ALA A 249 11.28 -5.32 -13.87
C ALA A 249 11.85 -5.41 -15.30
N GLU A 250 12.54 -6.50 -15.66
CA GLU A 250 13.01 -6.75 -17.03
C GLU A 250 11.85 -6.74 -18.03
N MET A 251 10.75 -7.41 -17.70
CA MET A 251 9.55 -7.47 -18.55
C MET A 251 8.84 -6.11 -18.67
N CYS A 252 8.81 -5.33 -17.59
CA CYS A 252 8.28 -3.96 -17.62
C CYS A 252 9.11 -3.06 -18.56
N VAL A 253 10.44 -3.07 -18.44
CA VAL A 253 11.34 -2.32 -19.32
C VAL A 253 11.15 -2.70 -20.79
N GLU A 254 11.10 -3.99 -21.09
CA GLU A 254 10.88 -4.47 -22.46
C GLU A 254 9.50 -4.01 -22.99
N ARG A 255 8.50 -3.98 -22.12
CA ARG A 255 7.17 -3.54 -22.50
C ARG A 255 7.11 -2.04 -22.78
N GLU A 256 7.73 -1.20 -21.94
CA GLU A 256 7.84 0.24 -22.18
C GLU A 256 8.56 0.51 -23.52
N ARG A 257 9.64 -0.22 -23.79
CA ARG A 257 10.39 -0.06 -25.05
C ARG A 257 9.55 -0.35 -26.30
N ARG A 258 8.58 -1.25 -26.22
CA ARG A 258 7.66 -1.57 -27.33
C ARG A 258 6.57 -0.53 -27.54
N GLY A 259 6.32 0.35 -26.59
CA GLY A 259 5.28 1.39 -26.68
C GLY A 259 3.84 0.86 -26.76
N LEU A 260 3.59 -0.40 -26.41
CA LEU A 260 2.28 -1.07 -26.51
C LEU A 260 1.69 -1.28 -25.11
N VAL A 261 1.56 -0.21 -24.33
CA VAL A 261 1.05 -0.26 -22.95
C VAL A 261 -0.35 0.33 -22.89
N ALA A 262 -1.28 -0.40 -22.27
CA ALA A 262 -2.53 0.17 -21.84
C ALA A 262 -2.23 1.12 -20.65
N MET A 263 -2.30 2.43 -20.88
CA MET A 263 -2.02 3.42 -19.86
C MET A 263 -3.15 3.44 -18.82
N HIS A 264 -2.77 3.51 -17.54
CA HIS A 264 -3.73 3.69 -16.47
C HIS A 264 -4.45 5.04 -16.63
N PRO A 265 -5.81 5.08 -16.58
CA PRO A 265 -6.57 6.31 -16.88
C PRO A 265 -6.22 7.47 -15.95
N ALA A 266 -5.94 7.21 -14.65
CA ALA A 266 -5.52 8.27 -13.73
C ALA A 266 -4.15 8.86 -14.11
N THR A 267 -3.22 8.07 -14.66
CA THR A 267 -1.94 8.57 -15.19
C THR A 267 -2.18 9.46 -16.43
N ALA A 268 -3.11 9.07 -17.29
CA ALA A 268 -3.44 9.88 -18.48
C ALA A 268 -4.16 11.19 -18.13
N GLY A 269 -4.91 11.21 -17.02
CA GLY A 269 -5.64 12.38 -16.53
C GLY A 269 -4.87 13.25 -15.54
N ALA A 270 -3.64 12.88 -15.17
CA ALA A 270 -2.84 13.68 -14.24
C ALA A 270 -2.45 15.02 -14.85
N ASP A 271 -2.68 16.10 -14.11
CA ASP A 271 -2.33 17.45 -14.56
C ASP A 271 -0.80 17.63 -14.50
N PRO A 272 -0.12 17.94 -15.62
CA PRO A 272 1.32 18.17 -15.62
C PRO A 272 1.77 19.36 -14.74
N VAL A 273 0.85 20.23 -14.34
CA VAL A 273 1.15 21.38 -13.46
C VAL A 273 1.52 20.94 -12.03
N LEU A 274 1.03 19.79 -11.56
CA LEU A 274 1.36 19.27 -10.22
C LEU A 274 2.79 18.71 -10.14
N THR A 275 3.47 18.51 -11.27
CA THR A 275 4.86 18.00 -11.30
C THR A 275 5.92 19.08 -11.13
N THR A 276 5.55 20.37 -11.08
CA THR A 276 6.48 21.51 -10.97
C THR A 276 6.48 22.20 -9.60
N GLY A 277 6.25 21.45 -8.52
CA GLY A 277 6.58 21.94 -7.18
C GLY A 277 8.09 22.22 -7.06
N PRO A 278 8.53 23.21 -6.26
CA PRO A 278 9.94 23.57 -6.21
C PRO A 278 10.77 22.36 -5.78
N GLN A 279 11.64 21.91 -6.69
CA GLN A 279 12.69 20.95 -6.37
C GLN A 279 13.70 21.66 -5.48
N GLU A 280 13.51 21.65 -4.17
CA GLU A 280 14.58 22.00 -3.25
C GLU A 280 15.58 20.85 -3.19
N GLY A 281 16.75 21.13 -3.76
CA GLY A 281 18.03 20.55 -3.42
C GLY A 281 18.20 19.07 -3.67
N GLY A 282 18.60 18.73 -4.90
CA GLY A 282 19.21 17.45 -5.19
C GLY A 282 20.37 17.15 -4.23
N ARG A 283 20.14 16.22 -3.29
CA ARG A 283 21.24 15.48 -2.67
C ARG A 283 21.56 14.31 -3.58
N GLU A 284 22.76 14.35 -4.15
CA GLU A 284 23.36 13.17 -4.80
C GLU A 284 23.20 11.93 -3.91
N PRO A 285 22.78 10.78 -4.48
CA PRO A 285 22.78 9.55 -3.71
C PRO A 285 24.20 9.17 -3.34
N ALA A 286 24.49 9.16 -2.05
CA ALA A 286 25.75 8.63 -1.52
C ALA A 286 25.86 7.16 -1.93
N SER A 287 26.95 6.82 -2.63
CA SER A 287 27.32 5.45 -2.98
C SER A 287 27.28 4.55 -1.74
N PRO A 288 26.63 3.38 -1.81
CA PRO A 288 26.63 2.46 -0.68
C PRO A 288 28.03 1.85 -0.52
N LYS A 289 28.72 2.20 0.56
CA LYS A 289 29.88 1.45 1.04
C LYS A 289 29.38 0.05 1.44
N ALA A 290 29.95 -0.96 0.80
CA ALA A 290 29.75 -2.35 1.09
C ALA A 290 30.01 -2.64 2.59
N ALA A 291 28.96 -2.97 3.33
CA ALA A 291 29.07 -3.64 4.62
C ALA A 291 28.77 -5.12 4.40
N ALA A 292 29.85 -5.90 4.29
CA ALA A 292 29.80 -7.35 4.36
C ALA A 292 29.49 -7.77 5.81
N ALA A 293 28.33 -8.36 6.05
CA ALA A 293 28.10 -9.24 7.20
C ALA A 293 27.02 -10.25 6.82
N GLY A 294 27.48 -11.50 6.65
CA GLY A 294 26.62 -12.63 6.34
C GLY A 294 25.61 -12.92 7.45
N ARG A 295 24.36 -13.06 7.06
CA ARG A 295 23.37 -13.84 7.78
C ARG A 295 22.79 -14.89 6.85
N ARG A 296 22.94 -16.14 7.26
CA ARG A 296 22.33 -17.30 6.61
C ARG A 296 20.81 -17.16 6.70
N PRO A 297 20.08 -17.48 5.63
CA PRO A 297 18.62 -17.56 5.72
C PRO A 297 18.23 -18.76 6.59
N ALA A 298 17.26 -18.55 7.47
CA ALA A 298 16.62 -19.60 8.22
C ALA A 298 15.76 -20.48 7.29
N PRO A 299 15.64 -21.80 7.57
CA PRO A 299 14.86 -22.70 6.74
C PRO A 299 13.36 -22.38 6.86
N GLN A 300 12.72 -22.19 5.74
CA GLN A 300 11.27 -22.07 5.63
C GLN A 300 10.64 -23.41 6.01
N ARG A 301 9.95 -23.44 7.14
CA ARG A 301 9.07 -24.57 7.48
C ARG A 301 7.73 -24.35 6.79
N SER A 302 7.43 -25.23 5.85
CA SER A 302 6.09 -25.43 5.32
C SER A 302 5.13 -25.75 6.47
N ARG A 303 4.18 -24.88 6.74
CA ARG A 303 2.99 -25.21 7.53
C ARG A 303 1.81 -25.23 6.60
N GLY A 304 1.31 -26.44 6.36
CA GLY A 304 -0.03 -26.64 5.83
C GLY A 304 -1.03 -26.00 6.80
N ALA A 305 -1.86 -25.14 6.30
CA ALA A 305 -3.09 -24.76 6.95
C ALA A 305 -4.19 -25.69 6.43
N ASN A 306 -4.67 -26.55 7.28
CA ASN A 306 -5.99 -27.19 7.14
C ASN A 306 -7.03 -26.21 7.68
N LEU A 307 -8.12 -26.12 6.90
CA LEU A 307 -9.44 -25.52 7.06
C LEU A 307 -9.59 -24.10 6.55
#